data_06a86cbed1930e7145d33f62469ba4b8
#
_entry.id   06a86cbed1930e7145d33f62469ba4b8
#
_cell.length_a   1.000
_cell.length_b   1.000
_cell.length_c   1.000
_cell.angle_alpha   90.00
_cell.angle_beta   90.00
_cell.angle_gamma   90.00
#
_symmetry.space_group_name_H-M   'P 1'
#
loop_
_entity.id
_entity.type
_entity.pdbx_description
1 polymer ?
#
loop_
_entity_poly.entity_id
_entity_poly.type
_entity_poly.pdbx_seq_one_letter_code
_entity_poly.pdbx_strand_id
1 'polypeptide(L)'
;MTGFAQLIEWKTSRLDEVEQLNDEWRERFPAMGPTRVLVCADRDNAGSYLTMVEFASYEEAMKNNEDPATTEFAERMQALSDGPPVFHNLDIIRVDDRT
;
A
#
# COMPACT_ATOMS: atom_id res chain seq x y z
N MET A 1 12.35 -0.06 18.22
CA MET A 1 11.98 0.06 16.81
C MET A 1 10.51 0.40 16.69
N THR A 2 10.16 1.35 15.85
CA THR A 2 8.81 1.89 15.80
C THR A 2 7.93 1.27 14.71
N GLY A 3 8.42 0.32 13.97
CA GLY A 3 7.65 -0.41 12.99
C GLY A 3 8.31 -0.46 11.61
N PHE A 4 7.54 -0.94 10.66
CA PHE A 4 7.98 -1.14 9.29
C PHE A 4 6.98 -0.51 8.33
N ALA A 5 7.46 0.06 7.24
CA ALA A 5 6.61 0.62 6.19
C ALA A 5 7.09 0.19 4.82
N GLN A 6 6.14 0.00 3.91
CA GLN A 6 6.45 -0.22 2.51
C GLN A 6 5.93 0.97 1.72
N LEU A 7 6.82 1.63 0.98
CA LEU A 7 6.46 2.72 0.09
C LEU A 7 6.36 2.14 -1.32
N ILE A 8 5.23 2.38 -1.97
CA ILE A 8 4.97 1.86 -3.31
C ILE A 8 4.74 3.03 -4.25
N GLU A 9 5.59 3.15 -5.26
CA GLU A 9 5.41 4.11 -6.35
C GLU A 9 4.68 3.41 -7.49
N TRP A 10 3.56 3.98 -7.94
CA TRP A 10 2.77 3.36 -8.99
C TRP A 10 2.08 4.40 -9.85
N LYS A 11 1.61 3.99 -11.02
CA LYS A 11 0.95 4.86 -11.99
C LYS A 11 -0.32 4.22 -12.48
N THR A 12 -1.37 5.01 -12.66
CA THR A 12 -2.61 4.54 -13.26
C THR A 12 -3.35 5.68 -13.94
N SER A 13 -4.09 5.33 -14.98
CA SER A 13 -5.11 6.20 -15.58
C SER A 13 -6.52 5.81 -15.11
N ARG A 14 -6.62 4.87 -14.17
CA ARG A 14 -7.87 4.28 -13.69
C ARG A 14 -8.02 4.40 -12.18
N LEU A 15 -7.78 5.59 -11.64
CA LEU A 15 -7.81 5.79 -10.19
C LEU A 15 -9.13 5.36 -9.56
N ASP A 16 -10.26 5.64 -10.21
CA ASP A 16 -11.58 5.27 -9.69
C ASP A 16 -11.70 3.76 -9.48
N GLU A 17 -11.19 2.98 -10.42
CA GLU A 17 -11.21 1.52 -10.33
C GLU A 17 -10.26 1.01 -9.23
N VAL A 18 -9.12 1.66 -9.07
CA VAL A 18 -8.17 1.33 -8.00
C VAL A 18 -8.78 1.62 -6.62
N GLU A 19 -9.43 2.78 -6.47
CA GLU A 19 -10.10 3.12 -5.22
C GLU A 19 -11.23 2.14 -4.89
N GLN A 20 -11.98 1.73 -5.89
CA GLN A 20 -13.03 0.72 -5.73
C GLN A 20 -12.45 -0.62 -5.26
N LEU A 21 -11.31 -1.02 -5.82
CA LEU A 21 -10.63 -2.25 -5.41
C LEU A 21 -10.14 -2.16 -3.96
N ASN A 22 -9.58 -1.00 -3.57
CA ASN A 22 -9.15 -0.77 -2.21
C ASN A 22 -10.32 -0.89 -1.22
N ASP A 23 -11.46 -0.27 -1.53
CA ASP A 23 -12.64 -0.32 -0.69
C ASP A 23 -13.18 -1.75 -0.56
N GLU A 24 -13.24 -2.47 -1.66
CA GLU A 24 -13.69 -3.87 -1.70
C GLU A 24 -12.81 -4.76 -0.82
N TRP A 25 -11.49 -4.58 -0.91
CA TRP A 25 -10.55 -5.38 -0.14
C TRP A 25 -10.61 -5.07 1.35
N ARG A 26 -10.76 -3.80 1.68
CA ARG A 26 -10.90 -3.36 3.07
C ARG A 26 -12.14 -3.96 3.73
N GLU A 27 -13.25 -4.00 3.02
CA GLU A 27 -14.50 -4.61 3.52
C GLU A 27 -14.39 -6.12 3.68
N ARG A 28 -13.72 -6.76 2.71
CA ARG A 28 -13.59 -8.20 2.67
C ARG A 28 -12.59 -8.74 3.70
N PHE A 29 -11.55 -7.96 3.99
CA PHE A 29 -10.47 -8.36 4.88
C PHE A 29 -10.15 -7.28 5.92
N PRO A 30 -11.11 -6.94 6.79
CA PRO A 30 -10.93 -5.81 7.71
C PRO A 30 -9.85 -5.99 8.78
N ALA A 31 -9.49 -7.24 9.09
CA ALA A 31 -8.50 -7.55 10.13
C ALA A 31 -7.11 -7.82 9.57
N MET A 32 -6.90 -7.66 8.26
CA MET A 32 -5.62 -7.98 7.64
C MET A 32 -4.61 -6.84 7.76
N GLY A 33 -3.41 -7.27 8.14
CA GLY A 33 -2.11 -6.71 7.87
C GLY A 33 -1.80 -5.32 8.36
N PRO A 34 -1.94 -4.31 7.54
CA PRO A 34 -1.38 -3.00 7.87
C PRO A 34 -2.10 -2.30 9.00
N THR A 35 -1.32 -1.51 9.77
CA THR A 35 -1.88 -0.65 10.81
C THR A 35 -2.40 0.64 10.22
N ARG A 36 -1.85 1.08 9.10
CA ARG A 36 -2.29 2.29 8.41
C ARG A 36 -1.88 2.23 6.95
N VAL A 37 -2.72 2.78 6.09
CA VAL A 37 -2.43 2.92 4.65
C VAL A 37 -2.74 4.36 4.24
N LEU A 38 -1.75 5.01 3.60
CA LEU A 38 -1.94 6.32 3.01
C LEU A 38 -1.78 6.19 1.50
N VAL A 39 -2.77 6.66 0.75
CA VAL A 39 -2.68 6.71 -0.71
C VAL A 39 -2.58 8.19 -1.10
N CYS A 40 -1.49 8.54 -1.76
CA CYS A 40 -1.18 9.91 -2.09
C CYS A 40 -1.05 10.09 -3.60
N ALA A 41 -1.63 11.17 -4.11
CA ALA A 41 -1.41 11.58 -5.49
C ALA A 41 -0.21 12.54 -5.53
N ASP A 42 0.68 12.35 -6.50
CA ASP A 42 1.77 13.28 -6.72
C ASP A 42 1.20 14.53 -7.37
N ARG A 43 1.24 15.63 -6.63
CA ARG A 43 0.68 16.90 -7.07
C ARG A 43 1.32 17.41 -8.36
N ASP A 44 2.60 17.14 -8.53
CA ASP A 44 3.39 17.68 -9.63
C ASP A 44 3.52 16.74 -10.82
N ASN A 45 2.94 15.54 -10.72
CA ASN A 45 3.09 14.52 -11.74
C ASN A 45 1.79 13.73 -11.88
N ALA A 46 0.89 14.22 -12.73
CA ALA A 46 -0.43 13.62 -12.93
C ALA A 46 -0.32 12.14 -13.33
N GLY A 47 -1.17 11.31 -12.73
CA GLY A 47 -1.17 9.87 -12.97
C GLY A 47 -0.16 9.08 -12.16
N SER A 48 0.66 9.75 -11.34
CA SER A 48 1.63 9.12 -10.44
C SER A 48 1.14 9.17 -9.01
N TYR A 49 1.31 8.07 -8.29
CA TYR A 49 0.81 7.91 -6.92
C TYR A 49 1.84 7.23 -6.05
N LEU A 50 1.73 7.47 -4.75
CA LEU A 50 2.56 6.85 -3.73
C LEU A 50 1.65 6.27 -2.66
N THR A 51 1.86 5.01 -2.32
CA THR A 51 1.14 4.37 -1.22
C THR A 51 2.13 4.03 -0.12
N MET A 52 1.81 4.47 1.09
CA MET A 52 2.58 4.10 2.28
C MET A 52 1.76 3.09 3.06
N VAL A 53 2.31 1.89 3.22
CA VAL A 53 1.66 0.81 3.96
C VAL A 53 2.48 0.57 5.24
N GLU A 54 1.88 0.84 6.40
CA GLU A 54 2.56 0.71 7.69
C GLU A 54 2.15 -0.57 8.40
N PHE A 55 3.12 -1.25 8.99
CA PHE A 55 2.93 -2.47 9.77
C PHE A 55 3.53 -2.30 11.16
N ALA A 56 3.03 -3.07 12.12
CA ALA A 56 3.55 -3.05 13.48
C ALA A 56 5.00 -3.52 13.55
N SER A 57 5.40 -4.45 12.65
CA SER A 57 6.76 -4.97 12.58
C SER A 57 7.06 -5.51 11.18
N TYR A 58 8.34 -5.75 10.91
CA TYR A 58 8.77 -6.40 9.69
C TYR A 58 8.15 -7.80 9.57
N GLU A 59 8.09 -8.53 10.67
CA GLU A 59 7.51 -9.88 10.70
C GLU A 59 6.05 -9.88 10.31
N GLU A 60 5.28 -8.89 10.77
CA GLU A 60 3.88 -8.75 10.39
C GLU A 60 3.74 -8.45 8.91
N ALA A 61 4.64 -7.63 8.35
CA ALA A 61 4.65 -7.35 6.92
C ALA A 61 4.92 -8.60 6.10
N MET A 62 5.85 -9.44 6.55
CA MET A 62 6.18 -10.68 5.86
C MET A 62 5.02 -11.67 5.90
N LYS A 63 4.32 -11.79 7.02
CA LYS A 63 3.11 -12.61 7.13
C LYS A 63 2.05 -12.14 6.14
N ASN A 64 1.86 -10.83 6.02
CA ASN A 64 0.91 -10.26 5.09
C ASN A 64 1.27 -10.59 3.63
N ASN A 65 2.56 -10.54 3.30
CA ASN A 65 3.03 -10.86 1.95
C ASN A 65 2.83 -12.34 1.58
N GLU A 66 2.83 -13.22 2.56
CA GLU A 66 2.62 -14.66 2.35
C GLU A 66 1.14 -15.02 2.22
N ASP A 67 0.24 -14.12 2.57
CA ASP A 67 -1.19 -14.38 2.50
C ASP A 67 -1.66 -14.44 1.04
N PRO A 68 -2.36 -15.51 0.62
CA PRO A 68 -2.88 -15.61 -0.74
C PRO A 68 -3.79 -14.44 -1.15
N ALA A 69 -4.52 -13.87 -0.21
CA ALA A 69 -5.36 -12.70 -0.47
C ALA A 69 -4.53 -11.49 -0.87
N THR A 70 -3.37 -11.30 -0.25
CA THR A 70 -2.45 -10.21 -0.60
C THR A 70 -1.92 -10.38 -2.02
N THR A 71 -1.58 -11.60 -2.40
CA THR A 71 -1.12 -11.90 -3.76
C THR A 71 -2.21 -11.59 -4.78
N GLU A 72 -3.43 -12.01 -4.52
CA GLU A 72 -4.58 -11.73 -5.39
C GLU A 72 -4.81 -10.23 -5.55
N PHE A 73 -4.74 -9.48 -4.44
CA PHE A 73 -4.88 -8.03 -4.47
C PHE A 73 -3.79 -7.38 -5.32
N ALA A 74 -2.54 -7.80 -5.14
CA ALA A 74 -1.41 -7.26 -5.90
C ALA A 74 -1.57 -7.52 -7.40
N GLU A 75 -2.05 -8.69 -7.79
CA GLU A 75 -2.29 -9.03 -9.18
C GLU A 75 -3.40 -8.15 -9.79
N ARG A 76 -4.48 -7.92 -9.05
CA ARG A 76 -5.56 -7.07 -9.51
C ARG A 76 -5.13 -5.60 -9.60
N MET A 77 -4.33 -5.13 -8.66
CA MET A 77 -3.75 -3.78 -8.70
C MET A 77 -2.84 -3.61 -9.91
N GLN A 78 -2.02 -4.60 -10.19
CA GLN A 78 -1.10 -4.55 -11.33
C GLN A 78 -1.88 -4.45 -12.65
N ALA A 79 -3.00 -5.16 -12.77
CA ALA A 79 -3.85 -5.11 -13.97
C ALA A 79 -4.45 -3.72 -14.21
N LEU A 80 -4.61 -2.91 -13.17
CA LEU A 80 -5.13 -1.55 -13.25
C LEU A 80 -4.02 -0.49 -13.36
N SER A 81 -2.77 -0.88 -13.24
CA SER A 81 -1.63 0.03 -13.24
C SER A 81 -1.00 0.18 -14.61
N ASP A 82 -0.43 1.35 -14.89
CA ASP A 82 0.22 1.68 -16.16
C ASP A 82 1.73 1.45 -16.06
N GLY A 83 2.12 0.23 -15.72
CA GLY A 83 3.52 -0.17 -15.60
C GLY A 83 3.81 -0.83 -14.26
N PRO A 84 5.03 -1.34 -14.08
CA PRO A 84 5.40 -2.03 -12.85
C PRO A 84 5.54 -1.05 -11.68
N PRO A 85 5.10 -1.44 -10.48
CA PRO A 85 5.32 -0.63 -9.29
C PRO A 85 6.77 -0.69 -8.82
N VAL A 86 7.20 0.33 -8.09
CA VAL A 86 8.51 0.36 -7.43
C VAL A 86 8.27 0.29 -5.93
N PHE A 87 8.92 -0.66 -5.26
CA PHE A 87 8.76 -0.90 -3.83
C PHE A 87 9.99 -0.45 -3.05
N HIS A 88 9.76 0.20 -1.92
CA HIS A 88 10.80 0.55 -0.96
C HIS A 88 10.43 -0.02 0.40
N ASN A 89 11.32 -0.80 1.00
CA ASN A 89 11.12 -1.36 2.33
C ASN A 89 11.82 -0.47 3.34
N LEU A 90 11.08 0.06 4.29
CA LEU A 90 11.55 1.11 5.19
C LEU A 90 11.35 0.72 6.64
N ASP A 91 12.41 0.86 7.43
CA ASP A 91 12.30 0.75 8.89
C ASP A 91 11.93 2.12 9.43
N ILE A 92 10.85 2.19 10.21
CA ILE A 92 10.42 3.44 10.82
C ILE A 92 11.29 3.68 12.05
N ILE A 93 12.13 4.69 12.00
CA ILE A 93 13.06 4.97 13.10
C ILE A 93 12.50 6.01 14.08
N ARG A 94 11.52 6.79 13.66
CA ARG A 94 10.92 7.81 14.52
C ARG A 94 9.54 8.20 14.00
N VAL A 95 8.61 8.33 14.91
CA VAL A 95 7.29 8.91 14.64
C VAL A 95 7.12 10.13 15.55
N ASP A 96 6.88 11.28 14.95
CA ASP A 96 6.64 12.52 15.68
C ASP A 96 5.24 12.99 15.28
N ASP A 97 4.26 12.63 16.07
CA ASP A 97 2.86 12.91 15.78
C ASP A 97 2.50 14.31 16.27
N ARG A 98 2.29 15.22 15.32
CA ARG A 98 1.99 16.62 15.60
C ARG A 98 0.55 16.93 15.20
N THR A 99 -0.31 16.89 16.17
CA THR A 99 -1.74 17.15 15.97
C THR A 99 -2.17 18.50 16.52
#